data_7e55236f9f6be7b3cd3ac37906647425
#
_entry.id   7e55236f9f6be7b3cd3ac37906647425
#
_cell.length_a   1.000
_cell.length_b   1.000
_cell.length_c   1.000
_cell.angle_alpha   90.00
_cell.angle_beta   90.00
_cell.angle_gamma   90.00
#
_symmetry.space_group_name_H-M   'P 1'
#
loop_
_entity.id
_entity.type
_entity.pdbx_description
1 polymer ?
#
loop_
_entity_poly.entity_id
_entity_poly.type
_entity_poly.pdbx_seq_one_letter_code
_entity_poly.pdbx_strand_id
1 'polypeptide(L)'
;DRVLPSQITATERFTSAPARYNEASLVKRLEELGIGRPSTYAPTITTIINRGYVVKQNKEGQKRGYVQLMLTGDKLTSKNLTENFGKEKNRLSPTDIGMVVNDYLETQFKPIMDYNFTANVEKEFDRVADGDITWDTMIHDFYGPFHQMVDTAIGTQTDKKSQARILGND
;
A
#
# COMPACT_ATOMS: atom_id res chain seq x y z
N ASP A 1 1.52 51.25 13.55
CA ASP A 1 1.86 51.33 12.12
C ASP A 1 0.97 50.40 11.34
N ARG A 2 0.19 50.93 10.37
CA ARG A 2 -0.57 50.11 9.44
C ARG A 2 0.34 49.72 8.27
N VAL A 3 0.65 48.44 8.14
CA VAL A 3 1.31 47.92 6.97
C VAL A 3 0.25 47.63 5.91
N LEU A 4 0.28 48.33 4.80
CA LEU A 4 -0.60 48.08 3.67
C LEU A 4 0.18 47.19 2.67
N PRO A 5 -0.39 46.07 2.20
CA PRO A 5 0.24 45.23 1.21
C PRO A 5 0.36 45.98 -0.12
N SER A 6 1.57 45.99 -0.72
CA SER A 6 1.77 46.55 -2.06
C SER A 6 1.13 45.73 -3.15
N GLN A 7 0.94 44.43 -2.88
CA GLN A 7 0.38 43.47 -3.82
C GLN A 7 -0.26 42.32 -3.03
N ILE A 8 -1.41 41.83 -3.49
CA ILE A 8 -2.07 40.61 -3.00
C ILE A 8 -2.18 39.63 -4.16
N THR A 9 -1.75 38.40 -3.96
CA THR A 9 -1.83 37.34 -4.96
C THR A 9 -2.69 36.19 -4.44
N ALA A 10 -3.74 35.83 -5.20
CA ALA A 10 -4.54 34.65 -4.96
C ALA A 10 -4.25 33.61 -6.06
N THR A 11 -3.88 32.41 -5.67
CA THR A 11 -3.52 31.34 -6.63
C THR A 11 -4.43 30.15 -6.40
N GLU A 12 -5.10 29.72 -7.47
CA GLU A 12 -5.88 28.48 -7.46
C GLU A 12 -4.98 27.30 -7.13
N ARG A 13 -5.42 26.43 -6.23
CA ARG A 13 -4.72 25.22 -5.81
C ARG A 13 -5.67 24.04 -5.82
N PHE A 14 -5.12 22.86 -6.00
CA PHE A 14 -5.85 21.62 -6.07
C PHE A 14 -5.35 20.66 -5.00
N THR A 15 -6.26 19.89 -4.42
CA THR A 15 -5.90 18.77 -3.59
C THR A 15 -5.25 17.68 -4.44
N SER A 16 -4.31 16.96 -3.84
CA SER A 16 -3.63 15.85 -4.51
C SER A 16 -3.92 14.53 -3.76
N ALA A 17 -4.13 13.46 -4.49
CA ALA A 17 -4.14 12.14 -3.90
C ALA A 17 -2.77 11.84 -3.23
N PRO A 18 -2.73 11.04 -2.17
CA PRO A 18 -1.47 10.57 -1.60
C PRO A 18 -0.59 9.92 -2.66
N ALA A 19 0.69 10.23 -2.65
CA ALA A 19 1.63 9.61 -3.58
C ALA A 19 1.79 8.11 -3.27
N ARG A 20 2.01 7.28 -4.30
CA ARG A 20 2.38 5.88 -4.10
C ARG A 20 3.66 5.76 -3.29
N TYR A 21 3.84 4.64 -2.61
CA TYR A 21 5.05 4.37 -1.86
C TYR A 21 6.27 4.25 -2.79
N ASN A 22 7.41 4.69 -2.32
CA ASN A 22 8.71 4.19 -2.70
C ASN A 22 9.21 3.24 -1.60
N GLU A 23 10.35 2.59 -1.79
CA GLU A 23 10.87 1.63 -0.80
C GLU A 23 11.03 2.26 0.59
N ALA A 24 11.63 3.45 0.67
CA ALA A 24 11.84 4.12 1.96
C ALA A 24 10.53 4.48 2.68
N SER A 25 9.55 5.02 1.94
CA SER A 25 8.25 5.36 2.53
C SER A 25 7.41 4.12 2.88
N LEU A 26 7.60 3.00 2.17
CA LEU A 26 6.99 1.72 2.53
C LEU A 26 7.59 1.15 3.80
N VAL A 27 8.93 1.15 3.92
CA VAL A 27 9.62 0.75 5.17
C VAL A 27 9.12 1.57 6.35
N LYS A 28 9.09 2.90 6.22
CA LYS A 28 8.56 3.77 7.26
C LYS A 28 7.12 3.38 7.65
N ARG A 29 6.27 3.07 6.67
CA ARG A 29 4.88 2.68 6.95
C ARG A 29 4.78 1.33 7.63
N LEU A 30 5.61 0.35 7.26
CA LEU A 30 5.69 -0.95 7.94
C LEU A 30 6.13 -0.79 9.40
N GLU A 31 7.13 0.07 9.65
CA GLU A 31 7.61 0.40 10.99
C GLU A 31 6.52 1.07 11.84
N GLU A 32 5.81 2.06 11.31
CA GLU A 32 4.69 2.73 11.98
C GLU A 32 3.56 1.74 12.37
N LEU A 33 3.34 0.71 11.57
CA LEU A 33 2.34 -0.33 11.80
C LEU A 33 2.87 -1.49 12.67
N GLY A 34 4.15 -1.52 13.02
CA GLY A 34 4.78 -2.63 13.72
C GLY A 34 4.87 -3.93 12.90
N ILE A 35 4.84 -3.82 11.57
CA ILE A 35 4.88 -4.96 10.65
C ILE A 35 6.33 -5.24 10.27
N GLY A 36 6.89 -6.33 10.76
CA GLY A 36 8.28 -6.75 10.51
C GLY A 36 9.29 -6.06 11.42
N ARG A 37 10.56 -6.27 11.11
CA ARG A 37 11.73 -5.74 11.83
C ARG A 37 12.74 -5.18 10.83
N PRO A 38 13.73 -4.38 11.26
CA PRO A 38 14.77 -3.82 10.38
C PRO A 38 15.42 -4.87 9.47
N SER A 39 15.63 -6.09 9.97
CA SER A 39 16.22 -7.19 9.21
C SER A 39 15.31 -7.76 8.10
N THR A 40 14.00 -7.56 8.17
CA THR A 40 13.02 -8.16 7.26
C THR A 40 12.45 -7.18 6.23
N TYR A 41 12.53 -5.86 6.43
CA TYR A 41 11.92 -4.88 5.53
C TYR A 41 12.47 -4.97 4.09
N ALA A 42 13.79 -4.88 3.92
CA ALA A 42 14.40 -4.92 2.60
C ALA A 42 14.21 -6.27 1.89
N PRO A 43 14.43 -7.44 2.55
CA PRO A 43 14.15 -8.75 1.97
C PRO A 43 12.69 -8.90 1.52
N THR A 44 11.72 -8.44 2.30
CA THR A 44 10.29 -8.51 1.94
C THR A 44 9.99 -7.70 0.68
N ILE A 45 10.46 -6.45 0.61
CA ILE A 45 10.26 -5.59 -0.56
C ILE A 45 10.93 -6.19 -1.80
N THR A 46 12.16 -6.70 -1.67
CA THR A 46 12.86 -7.40 -2.74
C THR A 46 12.08 -8.62 -3.23
N THR A 47 11.51 -9.40 -2.30
CA THR A 47 10.73 -10.60 -2.63
C THR A 47 9.49 -10.28 -3.45
N ILE A 48 8.68 -9.28 -3.07
CA ILE A 48 7.46 -8.92 -3.81
C ILE A 48 7.78 -8.35 -5.19
N ILE A 49 8.92 -7.66 -5.35
CA ILE A 49 9.39 -7.17 -6.65
C ILE A 49 9.86 -8.35 -7.50
N ASN A 50 10.69 -9.25 -6.97
CA ASN A 50 11.21 -10.41 -7.71
C ASN A 50 10.12 -11.39 -8.13
N ARG A 51 9.05 -11.51 -7.35
CA ARG A 51 7.86 -12.30 -7.71
C ARG A 51 6.95 -11.60 -8.72
N GLY A 52 7.26 -10.37 -9.10
CA GLY A 52 6.48 -9.59 -10.05
C GLY A 52 5.12 -9.12 -9.51
N TYR A 53 4.91 -9.14 -8.19
CA TYR A 53 3.68 -8.62 -7.59
C TYR A 53 3.65 -7.10 -7.58
N VAL A 54 4.83 -6.48 -7.54
CA VAL A 54 5.04 -5.04 -7.51
C VAL A 54 6.16 -4.69 -8.47
N VAL A 55 6.03 -3.57 -9.16
CA VAL A 55 7.07 -3.00 -10.04
C VAL A 55 7.40 -1.57 -9.65
N LYS A 56 8.63 -1.16 -9.91
CA LYS A 56 9.03 0.24 -9.80
C LYS A 56 8.67 0.97 -11.10
N GLN A 57 7.85 2.01 -10.97
CA GLN A 57 7.40 2.80 -12.12
C GLN A 57 7.69 4.28 -11.94
N ASN A 58 7.89 4.94 -13.08
CA ASN A 58 7.83 6.38 -13.21
C ASN A 58 6.51 6.74 -13.87
N LYS A 59 5.83 7.76 -13.36
CA LYS A 59 4.64 8.32 -13.98
C LYS A 59 4.99 9.70 -14.50
N GLU A 60 4.78 9.90 -15.78
CA GLU A 60 4.92 11.23 -16.36
C GLU A 60 3.81 12.14 -15.83
N GLY A 61 4.18 13.40 -15.56
CA GLY A 61 3.20 14.39 -15.12
C GLY A 61 2.31 14.81 -16.29
N GLN A 62 1.14 15.33 -15.95
CA GLN A 62 0.20 15.92 -16.88
C GLN A 62 0.15 17.43 -16.67
N LYS A 63 0.00 18.17 -17.77
CA LYS A 63 -0.17 19.64 -17.69
C LYS A 63 -1.59 19.96 -17.23
N ARG A 64 -1.71 20.87 -16.28
CA ARG A 64 -2.98 21.39 -15.77
C ARG A 64 -2.92 22.91 -15.71
N GLY A 65 -3.96 23.57 -16.22
CA GLY A 65 -4.14 25.01 -16.07
C GLY A 65 -4.58 25.37 -14.65
N TYR A 66 -4.19 26.54 -14.20
CA TYR A 66 -4.70 27.16 -12.96
C TYR A 66 -4.75 28.69 -13.11
N VAL A 67 -5.60 29.33 -12.31
CA VAL A 67 -5.79 30.78 -12.35
C VAL A 67 -5.02 31.42 -11.21
N GLN A 68 -4.33 32.51 -11.52
CA GLN A 68 -3.72 33.39 -10.55
C GLN A 68 -4.30 34.79 -10.69
N LEU A 69 -4.87 35.30 -9.60
CA LEU A 69 -5.35 36.67 -9.48
C LEU A 69 -4.33 37.52 -8.75
N MET A 70 -4.11 38.73 -9.22
CA MET A 70 -3.14 39.66 -8.66
C MET A 70 -3.79 41.04 -8.53
N LEU A 71 -3.87 41.55 -7.32
CA LEU A 71 -4.33 42.88 -6.98
C LEU A 71 -3.12 43.77 -6.67
N THR A 72 -2.95 44.84 -7.41
CA THR A 72 -1.89 45.84 -7.20
C THR A 72 -2.56 47.23 -7.15
N GLY A 73 -2.59 47.84 -5.97
CA GLY A 73 -3.46 48.98 -5.72
C GLY A 73 -4.91 48.58 -5.96
N ASP A 74 -5.61 49.33 -6.82
CA ASP A 74 -7.03 49.05 -7.20
C ASP A 74 -7.14 48.21 -8.48
N LYS A 75 -6.03 47.77 -9.06
CA LYS A 75 -6.04 47.02 -10.32
C LYS A 75 -5.96 45.52 -10.07
N LEU A 76 -7.05 44.82 -10.43
CA LEU A 76 -7.09 43.35 -10.46
C LEU A 76 -6.70 42.84 -11.83
N THR A 77 -5.77 41.91 -11.87
CA THR A 77 -5.36 41.18 -13.08
C THR A 77 -5.51 39.68 -12.88
N SER A 78 -5.86 38.96 -13.94
CA SER A 78 -5.97 37.51 -13.96
C SER A 78 -4.95 36.92 -14.94
N LYS A 79 -4.28 35.85 -14.55
CA LYS A 79 -3.35 35.09 -15.40
C LYS A 79 -3.74 33.61 -15.38
N ASN A 80 -3.82 33.02 -16.57
CA ASN A 80 -3.89 31.56 -16.71
C ASN A 80 -2.47 31.02 -16.81
N LEU A 81 -2.11 30.18 -15.88
CA LEU A 81 -0.80 29.53 -15.75
C LEU A 81 -0.94 28.04 -15.93
N THR A 82 0.16 27.36 -16.12
CA THR A 82 0.16 25.90 -16.29
C THR A 82 1.17 25.29 -15.35
N GLU A 83 0.80 24.23 -14.66
CA GLU A 83 1.69 23.42 -13.84
C GLU A 83 1.76 21.98 -14.34
N ASN A 84 2.81 21.26 -13.98
CA ASN A 84 2.92 19.82 -14.21
C ASN A 84 2.54 19.09 -12.91
N PHE A 85 1.48 18.31 -12.94
CA PHE A 85 0.98 17.58 -11.75
C PHE A 85 1.04 16.07 -11.93
N GLY A 86 1.05 15.32 -10.82
CA GLY A 86 0.99 13.87 -10.82
C GLY A 86 2.25 13.18 -11.34
N LYS A 87 3.38 13.89 -11.49
CA LYS A 87 4.67 13.28 -11.81
C LYS A 87 5.17 12.49 -10.60
N GLU A 88 5.47 11.22 -10.81
CA GLU A 88 6.04 10.34 -9.79
C GLU A 88 7.30 9.67 -10.32
N LYS A 89 8.28 9.47 -9.44
CA LYS A 89 9.54 8.82 -9.78
C LYS A 89 9.84 7.69 -8.80
N ASN A 90 10.23 6.53 -9.34
CA ASN A 90 10.61 5.33 -8.58
C ASN A 90 9.54 4.92 -7.55
N ARG A 91 8.26 4.90 -7.97
CA ARG A 91 7.14 4.48 -7.12
C ARG A 91 6.83 3.01 -7.32
N LEU A 92 6.44 2.35 -6.24
CA LEU A 92 5.98 0.98 -6.24
C LEU A 92 4.53 0.95 -6.73
N SER A 93 4.27 0.15 -7.75
CA SER A 93 2.93 -0.06 -8.30
C SER A 93 2.61 -1.55 -8.32
N PRO A 94 1.42 -1.98 -7.86
CA PRO A 94 1.00 -3.36 -8.01
C PRO A 94 0.86 -3.73 -9.49
N THR A 95 1.14 -4.98 -9.80
CA THR A 95 0.85 -5.58 -11.11
C THR A 95 -0.50 -6.28 -11.08
N ASP A 96 -1.03 -6.67 -12.25
CA ASP A 96 -2.28 -7.44 -12.33
C ASP A 96 -2.17 -8.76 -11.56
N ILE A 97 -1.03 -9.45 -11.67
CA ILE A 97 -0.75 -10.66 -10.87
C ILE A 97 -0.74 -10.33 -9.37
N GLY A 98 -0.10 -9.23 -8.98
CA GLY A 98 -0.08 -8.78 -7.59
C GLY A 98 -1.50 -8.52 -7.05
N MET A 99 -2.36 -7.90 -7.83
CA MET A 99 -3.76 -7.66 -7.47
C MET A 99 -4.55 -8.97 -7.31
N VAL A 100 -4.44 -9.90 -8.27
CA VAL A 100 -5.11 -11.20 -8.20
C VAL A 100 -4.67 -12.00 -6.97
N VAL A 101 -3.37 -12.01 -6.67
CA VAL A 101 -2.84 -12.70 -5.47
C VAL A 101 -3.36 -12.03 -4.20
N ASN A 102 -3.37 -10.70 -4.13
CA ASN A 102 -3.91 -9.97 -2.99
C ASN A 102 -5.38 -10.32 -2.74
N ASP A 103 -6.22 -10.24 -3.78
CA ASP A 103 -7.67 -10.52 -3.68
C ASP A 103 -7.94 -11.97 -3.23
N TYR A 104 -7.12 -12.90 -3.73
CA TYR A 104 -7.19 -14.29 -3.29
C TYR A 104 -6.84 -14.43 -1.80
N LEU A 105 -5.75 -13.82 -1.36
CA LEU A 105 -5.32 -13.86 0.04
C LEU A 105 -6.32 -13.18 0.97
N GLU A 106 -6.86 -12.02 0.60
CA GLU A 106 -7.90 -11.33 1.37
C GLU A 106 -9.18 -12.17 1.52
N THR A 107 -9.49 -12.97 0.50
CA THR A 107 -10.68 -13.84 0.53
C THR A 107 -10.47 -15.08 1.39
N GLN A 108 -9.33 -15.77 1.22
CA GLN A 108 -9.09 -17.08 1.84
C GLN A 108 -8.40 -16.99 3.21
N PHE A 109 -7.59 -15.94 3.43
CA PHE A 109 -6.71 -15.79 4.58
C PHE A 109 -6.91 -14.45 5.29
N LYS A 110 -8.15 -13.98 5.34
CA LYS A 110 -8.51 -12.66 5.90
C LYS A 110 -7.87 -12.35 7.26
N PRO A 111 -7.83 -13.27 8.25
CA PRO A 111 -7.20 -12.99 9.54
C PRO A 111 -5.70 -12.71 9.44
N ILE A 112 -5.01 -13.35 8.47
CA ILE A 112 -3.57 -13.17 8.24
C ILE A 112 -3.29 -11.87 7.48
N MET A 113 -4.24 -11.42 6.66
CA MET A 113 -4.14 -10.16 5.90
C MET A 113 -4.42 -8.92 6.75
N ASP A 114 -4.89 -9.09 7.98
CA ASP A 114 -5.04 -7.97 8.92
C ASP A 114 -3.66 -7.39 9.27
N TYR A 115 -3.53 -6.08 9.21
CA TYR A 115 -2.26 -5.40 9.54
C TYR A 115 -1.79 -5.67 10.97
N ASN A 116 -2.72 -5.89 11.90
CA ASN A 116 -2.39 -6.21 13.29
C ASN A 116 -1.86 -7.63 13.45
N PHE A 117 -2.15 -8.54 12.50
CA PHE A 117 -1.70 -9.94 12.60
C PHE A 117 -0.18 -10.01 12.73
N THR A 118 0.56 -9.46 11.75
CA THR A 118 2.03 -9.50 11.79
C THR A 118 2.58 -8.75 13.00
N ALA A 119 2.01 -7.59 13.34
CA ALA A 119 2.41 -6.83 14.53
C ALA A 119 2.20 -7.63 15.83
N ASN A 120 1.14 -8.42 15.93
CA ASN A 120 0.90 -9.28 17.10
C ASN A 120 1.85 -10.49 17.13
N VAL A 121 2.10 -11.13 15.99
CA VAL A 121 3.09 -12.22 15.89
C VAL A 121 4.48 -11.74 16.32
N GLU A 122 4.89 -10.54 15.92
CA GLU A 122 6.16 -9.96 16.34
C GLU A 122 6.23 -9.73 17.86
N LYS A 123 5.11 -9.35 18.49
CA LYS A 123 5.03 -9.26 19.97
C LYS A 123 5.10 -10.62 20.64
N GLU A 124 4.49 -11.66 20.06
CA GLU A 124 4.60 -13.01 20.58
C GLU A 124 6.04 -13.53 20.50
N PHE A 125 6.80 -13.19 19.46
CA PHE A 125 8.23 -13.48 19.40
C PHE A 125 9.01 -12.78 20.52
N ASP A 126 8.70 -11.52 20.82
CA ASP A 126 9.31 -10.80 21.93
C ASP A 126 9.01 -11.53 23.28
N ARG A 127 7.77 -11.99 23.50
CA ARG A 127 7.39 -12.78 24.68
C ARG A 127 8.10 -14.12 24.78
N VAL A 128 8.36 -14.78 23.63
CA VAL A 128 9.19 -16.00 23.61
C VAL A 128 10.63 -15.68 24.02
N ALA A 129 11.18 -14.57 23.51
CA ALA A 129 12.53 -14.14 23.85
C ALA A 129 12.68 -13.78 25.34
N ASP A 130 11.64 -13.21 25.93
CA ASP A 130 11.59 -12.86 27.36
C ASP A 130 11.29 -14.08 28.27
N GLY A 131 10.92 -15.22 27.69
CA GLY A 131 10.60 -16.45 28.41
C GLY A 131 9.18 -16.52 28.99
N ASP A 132 8.30 -15.60 28.61
CA ASP A 132 6.91 -15.54 29.05
C ASP A 132 6.05 -16.67 28.48
N ILE A 133 6.36 -17.10 27.25
CA ILE A 133 5.73 -18.23 26.56
C ILE A 133 6.78 -19.09 25.88
N THR A 134 6.45 -20.34 25.60
CA THR A 134 7.32 -21.22 24.85
C THR A 134 7.05 -21.12 23.35
N TRP A 135 8.07 -21.31 22.51
CA TRP A 135 7.94 -21.23 21.06
C TRP A 135 6.99 -22.28 20.48
N ASP A 136 6.93 -23.48 21.08
CA ASP A 136 6.05 -24.57 20.66
C ASP A 136 4.57 -24.22 20.93
N THR A 137 4.26 -23.60 22.07
CA THR A 137 2.91 -23.07 22.37
C THR A 137 2.50 -22.03 21.31
N MET A 138 3.36 -21.07 21.04
CA MET A 138 3.09 -20.05 20.04
C MET A 138 2.82 -20.64 18.65
N ILE A 139 3.64 -21.60 18.21
CA ILE A 139 3.47 -22.28 16.92
C ILE A 139 2.18 -23.11 16.91
N HIS A 140 1.87 -23.83 17.97
CA HIS A 140 0.64 -24.61 18.07
C HIS A 140 -0.62 -23.74 17.92
N ASP A 141 -0.66 -22.61 18.63
CA ASP A 141 -1.80 -21.70 18.61
C ASP A 141 -2.01 -21.04 17.24
N PHE A 142 -0.92 -20.77 16.54
CA PHE A 142 -0.97 -20.27 15.16
C PHE A 142 -1.37 -21.35 14.16
N TYR A 143 -0.78 -22.55 14.25
CA TYR A 143 -0.88 -23.58 13.22
C TYR A 143 -2.30 -24.13 13.05
N GLY A 144 -3.04 -24.36 14.13
CA GLY A 144 -4.37 -24.93 14.09
C GLY A 144 -5.34 -24.13 13.21
N PRO A 145 -5.60 -22.84 13.53
CA PRO A 145 -6.46 -21.98 12.70
C PRO A 145 -5.92 -21.76 11.28
N PHE A 146 -4.61 -21.66 11.13
CA PHE A 146 -3.97 -21.50 9.81
C PHE A 146 -4.21 -22.72 8.92
N HIS A 147 -4.00 -23.93 9.47
CA HIS A 147 -4.20 -25.17 8.70
C HIS A 147 -5.63 -25.35 8.24
N GLN A 148 -6.61 -25.00 9.07
CA GLN A 148 -8.03 -25.02 8.68
C GLN A 148 -8.33 -24.08 7.49
N MET A 149 -7.72 -22.89 7.45
CA MET A 149 -7.85 -21.99 6.30
C MET A 149 -7.23 -22.58 5.03
N VAL A 150 -6.07 -23.24 5.16
CA VAL A 150 -5.42 -23.93 4.03
C VAL A 150 -6.29 -25.04 3.49
N ASP A 151 -6.83 -25.90 4.33
CA ASP A 151 -7.73 -27.00 3.92
C ASP A 151 -8.98 -26.47 3.21
N THR A 152 -9.59 -25.41 3.74
CA THR A 152 -10.74 -24.75 3.13
C THR A 152 -10.40 -24.18 1.76
N ALA A 153 -9.23 -23.52 1.62
CA ALA A 153 -8.78 -22.94 0.37
C ALA A 153 -8.50 -24.02 -0.71
N ILE A 154 -7.92 -25.16 -0.32
CA ILE A 154 -7.70 -26.31 -1.20
C ILE A 154 -9.03 -26.93 -1.64
N GLY A 155 -9.98 -27.12 -0.72
CA GLY A 155 -11.31 -27.65 -1.02
C GLY A 155 -12.06 -26.81 -2.06
N THR A 156 -12.05 -25.50 -1.89
CA THR A 156 -12.71 -24.55 -2.82
C THR A 156 -12.09 -24.57 -4.24
N GLN A 157 -10.81 -24.86 -4.38
CA GLN A 157 -10.16 -25.01 -5.69
C GLN A 157 -10.53 -26.32 -6.38
N THR A 158 -10.68 -27.39 -5.62
CA THR A 158 -11.07 -28.69 -6.15
C THR A 158 -12.48 -28.66 -6.73
N ASP A 159 -13.41 -28.00 -6.05
CA ASP A 159 -14.79 -27.85 -6.51
C ASP A 159 -14.89 -26.99 -7.79
N LYS A 160 -14.12 -25.91 -7.90
CA LYS A 160 -14.05 -25.09 -9.12
C LYS A 160 -13.49 -25.85 -10.32
N LYS A 161 -12.48 -26.71 -10.10
CA LYS A 161 -11.93 -27.57 -11.17
C LYS A 161 -12.91 -28.65 -11.62
N SER A 162 -13.68 -29.22 -10.72
CA SER A 162 -14.74 -30.20 -11.05
C SER A 162 -15.88 -29.56 -11.84
N GLN A 163 -16.32 -28.36 -11.47
CA GLN A 163 -17.33 -27.60 -12.20
C GLN A 163 -16.88 -27.16 -13.60
N ALA A 164 -15.62 -26.72 -13.74
CA ALA A 164 -15.05 -26.36 -15.05
C ALA A 164 -14.93 -27.56 -16.00
N ARG A 165 -14.73 -28.78 -15.47
CA ARG A 165 -14.71 -30.02 -16.25
C ARG A 165 -16.09 -30.44 -16.76
N ILE A 166 -17.17 -30.11 -16.04
CA ILE A 166 -18.55 -30.40 -16.42
C ILE A 166 -19.02 -29.46 -17.53
N LEU A 167 -18.52 -28.22 -17.59
CA LEU A 167 -18.88 -27.24 -18.62
C LEU A 167 -18.06 -27.34 -19.93
N GLY A 168 -17.07 -28.22 -19.99
CA GLY A 168 -16.18 -28.39 -21.15
C GLY A 168 -16.46 -29.60 -22.05
N ASN A 169 -17.62 -30.23 -21.92
CA ASN A 169 -18.04 -31.38 -22.73
C ASN A 169 -19.39 -31.14 -23.40
N ASP A 170 -19.49 -30.11 -24.23
CA ASP A 170 -20.54 -29.99 -25.28
C ASP A 170 -19.87 -29.63 -26.61
#